data_87b3d393a328334861315beb6cfc0779
#
_entry.id   87b3d393a328334861315beb6cfc0779
#
_cell.length_a   1.000
_cell.length_b   1.000
_cell.length_c   1.000
_cell.angle_alpha   90.00
_cell.angle_beta   90.00
_cell.angle_gamma   90.00
#
_symmetry.space_group_name_H-M   'P 1'
#
loop_
_entity.id
_entity.type
_entity.pdbx_description
1 polymer ?
#
loop_
_entity_poly.entity_id
_entity_poly.type
_entity_poly.pdbx_seq_one_letter_code
_entity_poly.pdbx_strand_id
1 'polypeptide(L)'
;MQVARWMVAILVAVLVPVHVPAADALAERDVTFFVISDPHIGFQDQNKPTRSTEDIIGDGRRQVERITGVIGTPYPDGGPLAALAPGTVATPRGLLIAGDLTDNQRWDAFTTIFPPAGVTTATGSIPVFLCVGNHDGDPDSPVRRGVLEVNRAHERARRLAAISDDGMHYAVNWDGLHVLCLGLCPADTVDVEMPFKYGKPGPGSWNDPRQALSFMKKYLREHVGTSGQPVVLMHHYGFDGFSTNDWYWWTPQQRRAYYDALAGYNVAAILHGHDHHAAHYLWPNPEASAEETRRQFGDQSPPAPRTFDVFSCGNLCWVFRVTGDQFVAAHYGGHGAGWDTEPVIVKSVTSRNLSGKE
;
A
#
# COMPACT_ATOMS: atom_id res chain seq x y z
N MET A 1 6.92 -40.86 62.63
CA MET A 1 7.31 -39.46 62.35
C MET A 1 7.88 -39.38 60.96
N GLN A 2 7.08 -38.91 60.02
CA GLN A 2 7.50 -38.65 58.59
C GLN A 2 7.79 -37.18 58.44
N VAL A 3 9.03 -36.86 58.08
CA VAL A 3 9.46 -35.47 57.79
C VAL A 3 9.27 -35.20 56.30
N ALA A 4 8.32 -34.35 56.00
CA ALA A 4 8.07 -33.87 54.60
C ALA A 4 9.15 -32.83 54.21
N ARG A 5 9.92 -33.12 53.16
CA ARG A 5 10.87 -32.16 52.54
C ARG A 5 10.13 -31.36 51.50
N TRP A 6 10.04 -30.04 51.71
CA TRP A 6 9.59 -29.07 50.70
C TRP A 6 10.76 -28.70 49.79
N MET A 7 10.67 -29.01 48.51
CA MET A 7 11.58 -28.45 47.50
C MET A 7 11.00 -27.09 47.02
N VAL A 8 11.75 -26.04 47.26
CA VAL A 8 11.48 -24.71 46.70
C VAL A 8 12.15 -24.64 45.32
N ALA A 9 11.36 -24.59 44.26
CA ALA A 9 11.87 -24.35 42.92
C ALA A 9 12.04 -22.83 42.70
N ILE A 10 13.28 -22.38 42.55
CA ILE A 10 13.60 -21.00 42.21
C ILE A 10 13.52 -20.88 40.68
N LEU A 11 12.51 -20.14 40.19
CA LEU A 11 12.37 -19.80 38.78
C LEU A 11 13.30 -18.60 38.48
N VAL A 12 14.43 -18.86 37.84
CA VAL A 12 15.32 -17.79 37.33
C VAL A 12 14.77 -17.32 36.00
N ALA A 13 14.11 -16.16 35.98
CA ALA A 13 13.72 -15.49 34.78
C ALA A 13 14.95 -14.89 34.10
N VAL A 14 15.39 -15.49 33.01
CA VAL A 14 16.44 -14.92 32.14
C VAL A 14 15.80 -13.80 31.31
N LEU A 15 16.04 -12.57 31.73
CA LEU A 15 15.73 -11.39 30.90
C LEU A 15 16.72 -11.38 29.73
N VAL A 16 16.26 -11.83 28.56
CA VAL A 16 16.98 -11.63 27.32
C VAL A 16 16.82 -10.14 26.95
N PRO A 17 17.91 -9.37 26.85
CA PRO A 17 17.81 -7.98 26.44
C PRO A 17 17.31 -7.96 24.98
N VAL A 18 16.14 -7.35 24.77
CA VAL A 18 15.66 -7.01 23.43
C VAL A 18 16.60 -5.93 22.91
N HIS A 19 17.49 -6.31 22.01
CA HIS A 19 18.38 -5.38 21.35
C HIS A 19 17.53 -4.49 20.43
N VAL A 20 17.20 -3.28 20.89
CA VAL A 20 16.63 -2.24 20.03
C VAL A 20 17.79 -1.71 19.19
N PRO A 21 17.79 -1.87 17.87
CA PRO A 21 18.85 -1.30 17.06
C PRO A 21 18.82 0.23 17.23
N ALA A 22 19.99 0.78 17.53
CA ALA A 22 20.19 2.20 17.75
C ALA A 22 19.85 3.03 16.51
N ALA A 23 19.66 4.32 16.71
CA ALA A 23 19.28 5.33 15.71
C ALA A 23 20.19 5.42 14.46
N ASP A 24 21.33 4.73 14.46
CA ASP A 24 22.31 4.75 13.36
C ASP A 24 21.85 4.05 12.07
N ALA A 25 20.83 3.17 12.13
CA ALA A 25 20.31 2.50 10.95
C ALA A 25 19.51 3.42 9.99
N LEU A 26 19.21 4.64 10.37
CA LEU A 26 18.45 5.59 9.57
C LEU A 26 19.32 6.35 8.56
N ALA A 27 20.61 6.43 8.78
CA ALA A 27 21.55 7.20 7.93
C ALA A 27 21.83 6.52 6.57
N GLU A 28 21.61 5.22 6.45
CA GLU A 28 21.97 4.43 5.25
C GLU A 28 20.76 4.07 4.36
N ARG A 29 19.53 4.47 4.72
CA ARG A 29 18.36 4.14 3.90
C ARG A 29 18.43 4.83 2.55
N ASP A 30 18.38 4.04 1.47
CA ASP A 30 18.13 4.49 0.10
C ASP A 30 17.22 3.49 -0.60
N VAL A 31 15.93 3.75 -0.55
CA VAL A 31 14.88 2.86 -1.05
C VAL A 31 14.12 3.58 -2.15
N THR A 32 14.19 3.05 -3.36
CA THR A 32 13.32 3.42 -4.47
C THR A 32 12.28 2.33 -4.67
N PHE A 33 11.01 2.70 -4.89
CA PHE A 33 9.95 1.77 -5.28
C PHE A 33 8.97 2.46 -6.21
N PHE A 34 8.29 1.68 -7.02
CA PHE A 34 7.31 2.16 -7.99
C PHE A 34 5.91 1.72 -7.58
N VAL A 35 4.92 2.55 -7.92
CA VAL A 35 3.51 2.25 -7.63
C VAL A 35 2.65 2.58 -8.84
N ILE A 36 1.76 1.65 -9.16
CA ILE A 36 0.63 1.84 -10.07
C ILE A 36 -0.63 1.27 -9.41
N SER A 37 -1.78 1.55 -9.98
CA SER A 37 -3.02 0.85 -9.65
C SER A 37 -3.89 0.68 -10.89
N ASP A 38 -4.95 -0.09 -10.77
CA ASP A 38 -6.02 -0.18 -11.75
C ASP A 38 -5.52 -0.48 -13.19
N PRO A 39 -4.61 -1.46 -13.38
CA PRO A 39 -4.19 -1.81 -14.74
C PRO A 39 -5.31 -2.45 -15.55
N HIS A 40 -6.37 -2.97 -14.92
CA HIS A 40 -7.57 -3.52 -15.55
C HIS A 40 -7.25 -4.39 -16.77
N ILE A 41 -6.29 -5.31 -16.62
CA ILE A 41 -5.87 -6.17 -17.72
C ILE A 41 -7.05 -7.02 -18.20
N GLY A 42 -7.46 -6.82 -19.44
CA GLY A 42 -8.63 -7.47 -20.02
C GLY A 42 -9.87 -6.61 -20.07
N PHE A 43 -9.77 -5.32 -19.70
CA PHE A 43 -10.88 -4.39 -19.86
C PHE A 43 -11.42 -4.36 -21.28
N GLN A 44 -12.73 -4.47 -21.40
CA GLN A 44 -13.46 -4.46 -22.66
C GLN A 44 -14.51 -3.35 -22.65
N ASP A 45 -14.27 -2.30 -23.38
CA ASP A 45 -15.27 -1.26 -23.62
C ASP A 45 -16.41 -1.85 -24.47
N GLN A 46 -17.62 -1.85 -23.92
CA GLN A 46 -18.81 -2.42 -24.58
C GLN A 46 -19.18 -1.70 -25.88
N ASN A 47 -18.71 -0.46 -26.06
CA ASN A 47 -18.99 0.36 -27.25
C ASN A 47 -17.91 0.23 -28.33
N LYS A 48 -16.90 -0.59 -28.13
CA LYS A 48 -15.79 -0.80 -29.05
C LYS A 48 -15.69 -2.27 -29.50
N PRO A 49 -15.07 -2.53 -30.66
CA PRO A 49 -14.79 -3.89 -31.08
C PRO A 49 -14.06 -4.69 -29.99
N THR A 50 -14.42 -5.95 -29.87
CA THR A 50 -13.76 -6.87 -28.92
C THR A 50 -12.26 -6.91 -29.18
N ARG A 51 -11.48 -6.62 -28.17
CA ARG A 51 -10.02 -6.64 -28.23
C ARG A 51 -9.51 -8.06 -28.21
N SER A 52 -8.52 -8.36 -29.04
CA SER A 52 -7.83 -9.63 -28.95
C SER A 52 -6.97 -9.75 -27.68
N THR A 53 -6.67 -10.96 -27.24
CA THR A 53 -5.73 -11.18 -26.14
C THR A 53 -4.35 -10.59 -26.45
N GLU A 54 -3.93 -10.65 -27.71
CA GLU A 54 -2.65 -10.11 -28.14
C GLU A 54 -2.60 -8.58 -28.03
N ASP A 55 -3.68 -7.88 -28.39
CA ASP A 55 -3.79 -6.42 -28.21
C ASP A 55 -3.72 -6.04 -26.72
N ILE A 56 -4.44 -6.78 -25.85
CA ILE A 56 -4.44 -6.55 -24.41
C ILE A 56 -3.02 -6.73 -23.83
N ILE A 57 -2.34 -7.83 -24.18
CA ILE A 57 -0.97 -8.09 -23.75
C ILE A 57 -0.01 -7.03 -24.30
N GLY A 58 -0.19 -6.64 -25.57
CA GLY A 58 0.62 -5.60 -26.19
C GLY A 58 0.53 -4.25 -25.47
N ASP A 59 -0.68 -3.82 -25.08
CA ASP A 59 -0.87 -2.59 -24.30
C ASP A 59 -0.22 -2.67 -22.91
N GLY A 60 -0.41 -3.78 -22.23
CA GLY A 60 0.20 -4.00 -20.92
C GLY A 60 1.73 -4.02 -20.98
N ARG A 61 2.31 -4.63 -22.00
CA ARG A 61 3.77 -4.59 -22.21
C ARG A 61 4.28 -3.17 -22.41
N ARG A 62 3.60 -2.36 -23.21
CA ARG A 62 3.93 -0.92 -23.38
C ARG A 62 3.84 -0.16 -22.06
N GLN A 63 2.89 -0.50 -21.17
CA GLN A 63 2.83 0.07 -19.84
C GLN A 63 4.06 -0.32 -19.00
N VAL A 64 4.44 -1.59 -19.00
CA VAL A 64 5.64 -2.08 -18.32
C VAL A 64 6.91 -1.40 -18.86
N GLU A 65 7.04 -1.27 -20.16
CA GLU A 65 8.18 -0.59 -20.80
C GLU A 65 8.27 0.89 -20.36
N ARG A 66 7.15 1.59 -20.23
CA ARG A 66 7.12 2.96 -19.72
C ARG A 66 7.56 3.01 -18.24
N ILE A 67 7.05 2.10 -17.40
CA ILE A 67 7.39 2.03 -15.99
C ILE A 67 8.88 1.72 -15.80
N THR A 68 9.40 0.75 -16.53
CA THR A 68 10.79 0.34 -16.40
C THR A 68 11.77 1.29 -17.10
N GLY A 69 11.31 2.02 -18.11
CA GLY A 69 12.11 3.00 -18.85
C GLY A 69 12.53 4.21 -18.01
N VAL A 70 11.91 4.44 -16.84
CA VAL A 70 12.35 5.51 -15.94
C VAL A 70 13.64 5.14 -15.18
N ILE A 71 13.98 3.85 -15.07
CA ILE A 71 15.18 3.40 -14.35
C ILE A 71 16.43 3.92 -15.06
N GLY A 72 17.34 4.52 -14.30
CA GLY A 72 18.56 5.12 -14.82
C GLY A 72 18.38 6.49 -15.47
N THR A 73 17.15 7.00 -15.58
CA THR A 73 16.95 8.38 -16.05
C THR A 73 17.43 9.39 -14.99
N PRO A 74 18.02 10.51 -15.39
CA PRO A 74 18.43 11.53 -14.45
C PRO A 74 17.20 12.20 -13.80
N TYR A 75 17.35 12.58 -12.53
CA TYR A 75 16.41 13.51 -11.92
C TYR A 75 16.59 14.91 -12.51
N PRO A 76 15.51 15.72 -12.64
CA PRO A 76 15.62 17.09 -13.12
C PRO A 76 16.51 17.95 -12.22
N ASP A 77 17.32 18.83 -12.83
CA ASP A 77 18.16 19.78 -12.11
C ASP A 77 17.37 20.98 -11.52
N GLY A 78 16.11 21.10 -11.88
CA GLY A 78 15.20 22.17 -11.44
C GLY A 78 13.94 21.65 -10.76
N GLY A 79 13.21 22.56 -10.11
CA GLY A 79 11.98 22.23 -9.40
C GLY A 79 12.21 21.40 -8.13
N PRO A 80 11.14 20.81 -7.57
CA PRO A 80 11.23 20.05 -6.30
C PRO A 80 12.16 18.84 -6.36
N LEU A 81 12.33 18.21 -7.54
CA LEU A 81 13.20 17.04 -7.71
C LEU A 81 14.68 17.36 -7.74
N ALA A 82 15.07 18.65 -7.84
CA ALA A 82 16.47 19.08 -7.80
C ALA A 82 17.20 18.61 -6.52
N ALA A 83 16.47 18.35 -5.43
CA ALA A 83 17.04 17.77 -4.21
C ALA A 83 17.63 16.36 -4.41
N LEU A 84 17.25 15.66 -5.47
CA LEU A 84 17.78 14.34 -5.82
C LEU A 84 18.88 14.40 -6.89
N ALA A 85 19.09 15.56 -7.51
CA ALA A 85 20.14 15.78 -8.50
C ALA A 85 21.49 16.12 -7.81
N PRO A 86 22.65 15.79 -8.43
CA PRO A 86 22.75 14.95 -9.61
C PRO A 86 22.57 13.47 -9.23
N GLY A 87 21.63 12.82 -9.84
CA GLY A 87 21.36 11.42 -9.59
C GLY A 87 20.43 10.82 -10.63
N THR A 88 20.34 9.53 -10.63
CA THR A 88 19.45 8.77 -11.51
C THR A 88 18.49 7.93 -10.69
N VAL A 89 17.35 7.59 -11.28
CA VAL A 89 16.39 6.67 -10.68
C VAL A 89 17.03 5.30 -10.51
N ALA A 90 17.16 4.87 -9.27
CA ALA A 90 17.71 3.57 -8.94
C ALA A 90 16.74 2.44 -9.36
N THR A 91 17.27 1.22 -9.52
CA THR A 91 16.44 0.03 -9.67
C THR A 91 15.54 -0.11 -8.44
N PRO A 92 14.20 -0.16 -8.59
CA PRO A 92 13.31 -0.18 -7.46
C PRO A 92 13.36 -1.50 -6.69
N ARG A 93 13.15 -1.45 -5.37
CA ARG A 93 12.99 -2.62 -4.50
C ARG A 93 11.74 -3.43 -4.85
N GLY A 94 10.76 -2.81 -5.48
CA GLY A 94 9.54 -3.45 -5.95
C GLY A 94 8.67 -2.52 -6.78
N LEU A 95 7.80 -3.14 -7.58
CA LEU A 95 6.63 -2.53 -8.20
C LEU A 95 5.41 -2.92 -7.37
N LEU A 96 4.74 -1.96 -6.77
CA LEU A 96 3.51 -2.14 -6.03
C LEU A 96 2.33 -1.89 -6.95
N ILE A 97 1.31 -2.76 -6.92
CA ILE A 97 0.08 -2.59 -7.70
C ILE A 97 -1.11 -2.56 -6.73
N ALA A 98 -1.77 -1.41 -6.62
CA ALA A 98 -2.78 -1.13 -5.61
C ALA A 98 -4.20 -1.57 -6.02
N GLY A 99 -4.33 -2.78 -6.58
CA GLY A 99 -5.62 -3.43 -6.87
C GLY A 99 -6.13 -3.24 -8.29
N ASP A 100 -7.29 -3.84 -8.55
CA ASP A 100 -7.95 -3.92 -9.86
C ASP A 100 -7.01 -4.39 -10.97
N LEU A 101 -6.38 -5.55 -10.68
CA LEU A 101 -5.35 -6.14 -11.52
C LEU A 101 -5.89 -6.53 -12.89
N THR A 102 -7.13 -7.06 -12.90
CA THR A 102 -7.75 -7.59 -14.11
C THR A 102 -9.22 -7.22 -14.21
N ASP A 103 -9.70 -7.16 -15.44
CA ASP A 103 -11.10 -7.32 -15.76
C ASP A 103 -11.36 -8.73 -16.33
N ASN A 104 -12.59 -9.23 -16.16
CA ASN A 104 -13.01 -10.53 -16.66
C ASN A 104 -12.07 -11.69 -16.25
N GLN A 105 -11.44 -11.57 -15.07
CA GLN A 105 -10.59 -12.59 -14.46
C GLN A 105 -9.41 -13.03 -15.35
N ARG A 106 -8.86 -12.14 -16.15
CA ARG A 106 -7.77 -12.41 -17.09
C ARG A 106 -6.39 -12.53 -16.40
N TRP A 107 -6.31 -13.44 -15.41
CA TRP A 107 -5.06 -13.71 -14.71
C TRP A 107 -3.93 -14.22 -15.62
N ASP A 108 -4.25 -14.97 -16.65
CA ASP A 108 -3.34 -15.44 -17.69
C ASP A 108 -2.63 -14.28 -18.41
N ALA A 109 -3.41 -13.31 -18.85
CA ALA A 109 -2.88 -12.12 -19.51
C ALA A 109 -2.08 -11.25 -18.51
N PHE A 110 -2.60 -11.07 -17.28
CA PHE A 110 -1.91 -10.33 -16.23
C PHE A 110 -0.52 -10.90 -15.96
N THR A 111 -0.39 -12.21 -15.73
CA THR A 111 0.91 -12.85 -15.43
C THR A 111 1.86 -12.88 -16.62
N THR A 112 1.35 -12.75 -17.84
CA THR A 112 2.19 -12.57 -19.05
C THR A 112 2.81 -11.17 -19.08
N ILE A 113 2.13 -10.16 -18.53
CA ILE A 113 2.58 -8.76 -18.47
C ILE A 113 3.41 -8.50 -17.20
N PHE A 114 2.90 -8.97 -16.06
CA PHE A 114 3.50 -8.84 -14.72
C PHE A 114 3.82 -10.24 -14.15
N PRO A 115 4.92 -10.87 -14.61
CA PRO A 115 5.25 -12.22 -14.17
C PRO A 115 5.45 -12.32 -12.65
N PRO A 116 5.01 -13.43 -11.99
CA PRO A 116 5.24 -13.65 -10.56
C PRO A 116 6.71 -13.65 -10.16
N ALA A 117 7.60 -14.00 -11.08
CA ALA A 117 9.06 -13.92 -10.87
C ALA A 117 9.58 -12.48 -10.82
N GLY A 118 8.79 -11.52 -11.26
CA GLY A 118 9.11 -10.11 -11.38
C GLY A 118 9.22 -9.62 -12.82
N VAL A 119 9.14 -8.32 -12.98
CA VAL A 119 9.29 -7.64 -14.28
C VAL A 119 10.75 -7.55 -14.63
N THR A 120 11.12 -8.04 -15.82
CA THR A 120 12.50 -7.99 -16.30
C THR A 120 12.85 -6.58 -16.77
N THR A 121 14.04 -6.11 -16.39
CA THR A 121 14.63 -4.84 -16.79
C THR A 121 16.04 -5.04 -17.32
N ALA A 122 16.66 -3.99 -17.86
CA ALA A 122 18.04 -4.05 -18.29
C ALA A 122 19.04 -4.35 -17.14
N THR A 123 18.65 -4.05 -15.90
CA THR A 123 19.50 -4.18 -14.70
C THR A 123 19.12 -5.38 -13.82
N GLY A 124 18.14 -6.19 -14.22
CA GLY A 124 17.67 -7.34 -13.45
C GLY A 124 16.16 -7.52 -13.44
N SER A 125 15.64 -8.10 -12.38
CA SER A 125 14.19 -8.31 -12.22
C SER A 125 13.67 -7.53 -11.02
N ILE A 126 12.54 -6.82 -11.20
CA ILE A 126 11.85 -6.07 -10.16
C ILE A 126 10.73 -6.95 -9.61
N PRO A 127 10.71 -7.30 -8.32
CA PRO A 127 9.60 -8.01 -7.71
C PRO A 127 8.29 -7.21 -7.83
N VAL A 128 7.18 -7.90 -8.09
CA VAL A 128 5.85 -7.28 -8.18
C VAL A 128 5.05 -7.66 -6.94
N PHE A 129 4.58 -6.67 -6.20
CA PHE A 129 3.81 -6.81 -4.97
C PHE A 129 2.36 -6.41 -5.24
N LEU A 130 1.42 -7.32 -5.00
CA LEU A 130 0.05 -7.20 -5.45
C LEU A 130 -0.91 -6.90 -4.30
N CYS A 131 -1.77 -5.93 -4.48
CA CYS A 131 -3.00 -5.73 -3.74
C CYS A 131 -4.18 -6.25 -4.57
N VAL A 132 -5.28 -6.63 -3.94
CA VAL A 132 -6.52 -6.95 -4.64
C VAL A 132 -7.44 -5.73 -4.68
N GLY A 133 -8.20 -5.61 -5.77
CA GLY A 133 -9.27 -4.64 -5.92
C GLY A 133 -10.63 -5.30 -6.09
N ASN A 134 -11.67 -4.50 -6.32
CA ASN A 134 -13.05 -5.01 -6.45
C ASN A 134 -13.31 -5.75 -7.76
N HIS A 135 -12.55 -5.46 -8.83
CA HIS A 135 -12.64 -6.18 -10.10
C HIS A 135 -11.92 -7.53 -10.11
N ASP A 136 -11.13 -7.85 -9.08
CA ASP A 136 -10.34 -9.08 -9.00
C ASP A 136 -11.17 -10.32 -8.61
N GLY A 137 -12.49 -10.17 -8.59
CA GLY A 137 -13.43 -11.27 -8.47
C GLY A 137 -13.61 -11.82 -7.05
N ASP A 138 -14.30 -12.94 -6.98
CA ASP A 138 -14.62 -13.63 -5.73
C ASP A 138 -13.38 -14.32 -5.12
N PRO A 139 -13.41 -14.73 -3.83
CA PRO A 139 -12.29 -15.38 -3.16
C PRO A 139 -11.72 -16.57 -3.91
N ASP A 140 -12.58 -17.29 -4.64
CA ASP A 140 -12.22 -18.46 -5.45
C ASP A 140 -11.90 -18.11 -6.92
N SER A 141 -11.83 -16.83 -7.27
CA SER A 141 -11.46 -16.40 -8.61
C SER A 141 -10.03 -16.81 -8.97
N PRO A 142 -9.72 -17.00 -10.25
CA PRO A 142 -8.34 -17.24 -10.69
C PRO A 142 -7.38 -16.13 -10.24
N VAL A 143 -7.85 -14.88 -10.22
CA VAL A 143 -7.03 -13.72 -9.83
C VAL A 143 -6.68 -13.78 -8.36
N ARG A 144 -7.66 -13.95 -7.46
CA ARG A 144 -7.41 -14.00 -6.01
C ARG A 144 -6.56 -15.21 -5.62
N ARG A 145 -6.78 -16.36 -6.21
CA ARG A 145 -5.89 -17.51 -6.02
C ARG A 145 -4.47 -17.22 -6.50
N GLY A 146 -4.34 -16.58 -7.66
CA GLY A 146 -3.04 -16.20 -8.21
C GLY A 146 -2.31 -15.18 -7.33
N VAL A 147 -3.00 -14.16 -6.81
CA VAL A 147 -2.42 -13.21 -5.84
C VAL A 147 -1.93 -13.94 -4.59
N LEU A 148 -2.73 -14.87 -4.05
CA LEU A 148 -2.31 -15.70 -2.91
C LEU A 148 -1.04 -16.48 -3.21
N GLU A 149 -0.95 -17.11 -4.38
CA GLU A 149 0.25 -17.85 -4.81
C GLU A 149 1.49 -16.95 -4.91
N VAL A 150 1.34 -15.74 -5.46
CA VAL A 150 2.42 -14.75 -5.54
C VAL A 150 2.86 -14.31 -4.14
N ASN A 151 1.92 -14.00 -3.24
CA ASN A 151 2.24 -13.60 -1.86
C ASN A 151 2.97 -14.73 -1.12
N ARG A 152 2.50 -15.99 -1.26
CA ARG A 152 3.19 -17.15 -0.66
C ARG A 152 4.56 -17.43 -1.31
N ALA A 153 4.75 -17.10 -2.59
CA ALA A 153 6.06 -17.18 -3.23
C ALA A 153 7.02 -16.11 -2.65
N HIS A 154 6.55 -14.89 -2.40
CA HIS A 154 7.33 -13.86 -1.72
C HIS A 154 7.70 -14.28 -0.29
N GLU A 155 6.79 -14.89 0.46
CA GLU A 155 7.05 -15.44 1.79
C GLU A 155 8.17 -16.49 1.76
N ARG A 156 8.05 -17.50 0.87
CA ARG A 156 9.09 -18.52 0.69
C ARG A 156 10.44 -17.94 0.28
N ALA A 157 10.43 -16.87 -0.51
CA ALA A 157 11.63 -16.16 -0.91
C ALA A 157 12.18 -15.20 0.17
N ARG A 158 11.55 -15.16 1.35
CA ARG A 158 11.91 -14.28 2.49
C ARG A 158 11.92 -12.79 2.12
N ARG A 159 11.03 -12.39 1.21
CA ARG A 159 10.85 -10.98 0.84
C ARG A 159 9.86 -10.26 1.74
N LEU A 160 9.04 -10.99 2.48
CA LEU A 160 8.04 -10.44 3.40
C LEU A 160 8.57 -10.41 4.84
N ALA A 161 8.25 -9.34 5.55
CA ALA A 161 8.46 -9.23 6.99
C ALA A 161 7.34 -9.90 7.79
N ALA A 162 6.12 -9.91 7.25
CA ALA A 162 4.96 -10.63 7.79
C ALA A 162 3.94 -10.91 6.70
N ILE A 163 3.07 -11.89 6.94
CA ILE A 163 1.94 -12.23 6.08
C ILE A 163 0.77 -12.69 6.96
N SER A 164 -0.47 -12.36 6.57
CA SER A 164 -1.68 -12.84 7.26
C SER A 164 -1.87 -14.35 7.09
N ASP A 165 -2.65 -14.97 7.97
CA ASP A 165 -2.88 -16.42 7.95
C ASP A 165 -3.51 -16.85 6.62
N ASP A 166 -4.42 -16.03 6.07
CA ASP A 166 -5.03 -16.26 4.76
C ASP A 166 -4.14 -15.87 3.56
N GLY A 167 -3.00 -15.21 3.82
CA GLY A 167 -2.02 -14.83 2.81
C GLY A 167 -2.39 -13.61 1.96
N MET A 168 -3.47 -12.91 2.28
CA MET A 168 -3.95 -11.78 1.47
C MET A 168 -3.36 -10.45 1.87
N HIS A 169 -2.94 -10.30 3.15
CA HIS A 169 -2.27 -9.11 3.65
C HIS A 169 -0.83 -9.44 3.99
N TYR A 170 0.06 -8.52 3.73
CA TYR A 170 1.48 -8.71 4.02
C TYR A 170 2.19 -7.39 4.28
N ALA A 171 3.39 -7.49 4.81
CA ALA A 171 4.29 -6.37 4.98
C ALA A 171 5.68 -6.73 4.45
N VAL A 172 6.36 -5.73 3.91
CA VAL A 172 7.79 -5.77 3.62
C VAL A 172 8.51 -4.75 4.49
N ASN A 173 9.79 -5.00 4.76
CA ASN A 173 10.67 -4.04 5.41
C ASN A 173 11.89 -3.83 4.51
N TRP A 174 12.01 -2.64 3.97
CA TRP A 174 13.14 -2.23 3.15
C TRP A 174 14.00 -1.23 3.93
N ASP A 175 15.02 -1.73 4.59
CA ASP A 175 15.99 -0.89 5.33
C ASP A 175 15.30 0.05 6.35
N GLY A 176 14.30 -0.48 7.08
CA GLY A 176 13.51 0.27 8.06
C GLY A 176 12.38 1.13 7.47
N LEU A 177 12.10 1.04 6.18
CA LEU A 177 10.84 1.47 5.57
C LEU A 177 9.87 0.30 5.56
N HIS A 178 8.79 0.42 6.31
CA HIS A 178 7.74 -0.59 6.37
C HIS A 178 6.65 -0.30 5.34
N VAL A 179 6.37 -1.25 4.45
CA VAL A 179 5.29 -1.14 3.47
C VAL A 179 4.29 -2.26 3.72
N LEU A 180 3.02 -1.92 3.98
CA LEU A 180 1.95 -2.87 4.25
C LEU A 180 0.95 -2.88 3.11
N CYS A 181 0.60 -4.08 2.61
CA CYS A 181 -0.51 -4.31 1.69
C CYS A 181 -1.72 -4.82 2.48
N LEU A 182 -2.84 -4.11 2.38
CA LEU A 182 -4.03 -4.31 3.21
C LEU A 182 -5.29 -4.69 2.40
N GLY A 183 -5.12 -5.11 1.15
CA GLY A 183 -6.23 -5.54 0.31
C GLY A 183 -7.20 -4.40 -0.05
N LEU A 184 -8.49 -4.65 0.04
CA LEU A 184 -9.52 -3.68 -0.38
C LEU A 184 -9.50 -2.42 0.49
N CYS A 185 -9.58 -2.60 1.79
CA CYS A 185 -9.55 -1.52 2.78
C CYS A 185 -9.11 -2.04 4.14
N PRO A 186 -8.47 -1.20 4.98
CA PRO A 186 -8.03 -1.59 6.33
C PRO A 186 -9.19 -1.59 7.33
N ALA A 187 -10.03 -2.61 7.25
CA ALA A 187 -11.10 -2.93 8.17
C ALA A 187 -11.04 -4.41 8.56
N ASP A 188 -11.87 -4.88 9.48
CA ASP A 188 -11.85 -6.29 9.92
C ASP A 188 -12.99 -7.11 9.34
N THR A 189 -14.17 -6.52 9.27
CA THR A 189 -15.39 -7.20 8.81
C THR A 189 -16.16 -6.35 7.82
N VAL A 190 -16.95 -7.02 7.00
CA VAL A 190 -17.94 -6.36 6.17
C VAL A 190 -18.98 -5.70 7.06
N ASP A 191 -19.33 -4.46 6.76
CA ASP A 191 -20.49 -3.84 7.38
C ASP A 191 -21.75 -4.29 6.61
N VAL A 192 -22.57 -5.09 7.27
CA VAL A 192 -23.79 -5.66 6.67
C VAL A 192 -24.91 -4.66 6.48
N GLU A 193 -24.83 -3.50 7.14
CA GLU A 193 -25.78 -2.41 7.04
C GLU A 193 -25.46 -1.42 5.92
N MET A 194 -24.37 -1.63 5.22
CA MET A 194 -23.97 -0.77 4.10
C MET A 194 -25.11 -0.65 3.06
N PRO A 195 -25.56 0.56 2.77
CA PRO A 195 -26.53 0.79 1.70
C PRO A 195 -25.87 0.50 0.36
N PHE A 196 -26.32 -0.56 -0.31
CA PHE A 196 -25.72 -1.00 -1.54
C PHE A 196 -26.46 -0.49 -2.78
N LYS A 197 -25.81 0.31 -3.61
CA LYS A 197 -26.44 0.94 -4.78
C LYS A 197 -26.82 -0.06 -5.89
N TYR A 198 -26.14 -1.21 -5.96
CA TYR A 198 -26.43 -2.22 -6.98
C TYR A 198 -27.39 -3.32 -6.53
N GLY A 199 -28.13 -3.13 -5.45
CA GLY A 199 -29.21 -4.03 -5.05
C GLY A 199 -28.77 -5.42 -4.60
N LYS A 200 -27.50 -5.61 -4.24
CA LYS A 200 -27.00 -6.86 -3.67
C LYS A 200 -26.71 -6.62 -2.19
N PRO A 201 -27.66 -6.87 -1.27
CA PRO A 201 -27.36 -6.80 0.15
C PRO A 201 -26.44 -7.96 0.55
N GLY A 202 -25.51 -7.66 1.43
CA GLY A 202 -24.69 -8.67 2.07
C GLY A 202 -23.21 -8.62 1.71
N PRO A 203 -22.40 -9.41 2.43
CA PRO A 203 -20.96 -9.48 2.21
C PRO A 203 -20.67 -10.03 0.81
N GLY A 204 -20.00 -9.22 0.00
CA GLY A 204 -19.46 -9.62 -1.28
C GLY A 204 -17.93 -9.62 -1.21
N SER A 205 -17.32 -10.39 -2.09
CA SER A 205 -15.86 -10.45 -2.20
C SER A 205 -15.20 -9.09 -2.45
N TRP A 206 -15.96 -8.14 -3.00
CA TRP A 206 -15.54 -6.78 -3.35
C TRP A 206 -15.54 -5.81 -2.15
N ASN A 207 -16.10 -6.17 -1.00
CA ASN A 207 -16.09 -5.36 0.23
C ASN A 207 -15.64 -6.12 1.48
N ASP A 208 -15.16 -7.35 1.33
CA ASP A 208 -14.62 -8.14 2.44
C ASP A 208 -13.17 -7.75 2.74
N PRO A 209 -12.91 -7.03 3.85
CA PRO A 209 -11.58 -6.55 4.22
C PRO A 209 -10.69 -7.64 4.83
N ARG A 210 -11.23 -8.83 5.16
CA ARG A 210 -10.49 -10.01 5.62
C ARG A 210 -9.55 -9.74 6.80
N GLN A 211 -9.98 -8.97 7.79
CA GLN A 211 -9.22 -8.63 8.99
C GLN A 211 -7.93 -7.81 8.73
N ALA A 212 -7.93 -6.99 7.68
CA ALA A 212 -6.79 -6.16 7.32
C ALA A 212 -6.37 -5.19 8.43
N LEU A 213 -7.34 -4.62 9.16
CA LEU A 213 -7.07 -3.70 10.27
C LEU A 213 -6.37 -4.41 11.44
N SER A 214 -6.83 -5.60 11.80
CA SER A 214 -6.22 -6.42 12.85
C SER A 214 -4.80 -6.84 12.47
N PHE A 215 -4.57 -7.26 11.22
CA PHE A 215 -3.24 -7.56 10.70
C PHE A 215 -2.32 -6.33 10.80
N MET A 216 -2.78 -5.17 10.32
CA MET A 216 -2.02 -3.93 10.39
C MET A 216 -1.66 -3.55 11.83
N LYS A 217 -2.64 -3.53 12.74
CA LYS A 217 -2.42 -3.20 14.16
C LYS A 217 -1.39 -4.13 14.82
N LYS A 218 -1.49 -5.42 14.53
CA LYS A 218 -0.52 -6.42 15.03
C LYS A 218 0.87 -6.12 14.50
N TYR A 219 1.01 -5.96 13.19
CA TYR A 219 2.30 -5.67 12.56
C TYR A 219 2.93 -4.39 13.10
N LEU A 220 2.17 -3.29 13.13
CA LEU A 220 2.67 -2.00 13.60
C LEU A 220 3.16 -2.08 15.05
N ARG A 221 2.43 -2.78 15.92
CA ARG A 221 2.83 -2.98 17.32
C ARG A 221 4.11 -3.81 17.44
N GLU A 222 4.22 -4.91 16.70
CA GLU A 222 5.28 -5.91 16.87
C GLU A 222 6.57 -5.56 16.11
N HIS A 223 6.48 -4.85 14.98
CA HIS A 223 7.62 -4.59 14.10
C HIS A 223 8.02 -3.11 14.01
N VAL A 224 7.09 -2.19 14.23
CA VAL A 224 7.38 -0.75 14.22
C VAL A 224 7.49 -0.23 15.66
N GLY A 225 6.51 -0.57 16.51
CA GLY A 225 6.50 -0.15 17.92
C GLY A 225 6.69 1.36 18.07
N THR A 226 7.60 1.74 18.97
CA THR A 226 7.97 3.14 19.23
C THR A 226 9.21 3.60 18.46
N SER A 227 9.70 2.83 17.51
CA SER A 227 10.93 3.15 16.76
C SER A 227 10.82 4.44 15.94
N GLY A 228 9.59 4.87 15.61
CA GLY A 228 9.34 6.01 14.73
C GLY A 228 9.71 5.75 13.27
N GLN A 229 10.04 4.51 12.90
CA GLN A 229 10.35 4.16 11.51
C GLN A 229 9.17 4.48 10.58
N PRO A 230 9.45 4.95 9.34
CA PRO A 230 8.40 5.32 8.41
C PRO A 230 7.60 4.11 7.92
N VAL A 231 6.30 4.35 7.77
CA VAL A 231 5.32 3.35 7.32
C VAL A 231 4.63 3.87 6.06
N VAL A 232 4.55 3.03 5.05
CA VAL A 232 3.72 3.21 3.85
C VAL A 232 2.61 2.16 3.90
N LEU A 233 1.38 2.59 3.64
CA LEU A 233 0.21 1.72 3.64
C LEU A 233 -0.36 1.67 2.23
N MET A 234 -0.71 0.49 1.74
CA MET A 234 -1.31 0.30 0.44
C MET A 234 -2.62 -0.49 0.58
N HIS A 235 -3.69 0.06 0.06
CA HIS A 235 -5.00 -0.58 -0.05
C HIS A 235 -5.72 -0.06 -1.29
N HIS A 236 -6.83 -0.69 -1.69
CA HIS A 236 -7.46 -0.34 -2.96
C HIS A 236 -8.41 0.87 -2.84
N TYR A 237 -9.33 0.87 -1.87
CA TYR A 237 -10.29 1.96 -1.70
C TYR A 237 -9.66 3.19 -1.07
N GLY A 238 -9.89 4.37 -1.67
CA GLY A 238 -9.38 5.65 -1.19
C GLY A 238 -10.34 6.38 -0.23
N PHE A 239 -10.07 7.66 -0.07
CA PHE A 239 -10.86 8.61 0.74
C PHE A 239 -11.48 9.70 -0.12
N ASP A 240 -11.33 9.61 -1.44
CA ASP A 240 -11.92 10.49 -2.43
C ASP A 240 -13.45 10.43 -2.44
N GLY A 241 -14.07 11.35 -3.18
CA GLY A 241 -15.52 11.43 -3.26
C GLY A 241 -16.16 10.19 -3.89
N PHE A 242 -15.48 9.49 -4.82
CA PHE A 242 -15.99 8.27 -5.42
C PHE A 242 -16.00 7.12 -4.40
N SER A 243 -14.91 6.96 -3.65
CA SER A 243 -14.78 5.89 -2.64
C SER A 243 -15.64 6.12 -1.39
N THR A 244 -16.06 7.36 -1.10
CA THR A 244 -16.71 7.70 0.19
C THR A 244 -18.12 8.27 0.06
N ASN A 245 -18.60 8.58 -1.14
CA ASN A 245 -19.94 9.13 -1.35
C ASN A 245 -21.02 8.04 -1.36
N ASP A 246 -21.87 8.05 -2.38
CA ASP A 246 -23.10 7.25 -2.47
C ASP A 246 -22.88 5.74 -2.50
N TRP A 247 -21.64 5.28 -2.58
CA TRP A 247 -21.30 3.90 -2.83
C TRP A 247 -20.77 3.16 -1.61
N TYR A 248 -20.30 3.87 -0.58
CA TYR A 248 -19.81 3.34 0.69
C TYR A 248 -18.99 2.04 0.54
N TRP A 249 -17.91 2.08 -0.24
CA TRP A 249 -17.01 0.93 -0.39
C TRP A 249 -16.48 0.43 0.95
N TRP A 250 -16.35 1.33 1.90
CA TRP A 250 -16.14 1.09 3.32
C TRP A 250 -16.76 2.22 4.16
N THR A 251 -17.15 1.89 5.40
CA THR A 251 -17.96 2.79 6.21
C THR A 251 -17.15 3.88 6.91
N PRO A 252 -17.80 4.98 7.33
CA PRO A 252 -17.15 5.98 8.18
C PRO A 252 -16.58 5.40 9.47
N GLN A 253 -17.23 4.40 10.08
CA GLN A 253 -16.76 3.72 11.29
C GLN A 253 -15.47 2.94 11.04
N GLN A 254 -15.37 2.25 9.89
CA GLN A 254 -14.16 1.54 9.48
C GLN A 254 -13.02 2.53 9.21
N ARG A 255 -13.28 3.63 8.50
CA ARG A 255 -12.28 4.69 8.28
C ARG A 255 -11.83 5.33 9.57
N ARG A 256 -12.75 5.54 10.53
CA ARG A 256 -12.40 6.05 11.87
C ARG A 256 -11.48 5.09 12.62
N ALA A 257 -11.81 3.80 12.65
CA ALA A 257 -10.98 2.79 13.31
C ALA A 257 -9.57 2.70 12.70
N TYR A 258 -9.49 2.85 11.38
CA TYR A 258 -8.21 2.94 10.67
C TYR A 258 -7.41 4.19 11.07
N TYR A 259 -8.04 5.37 11.04
CA TYR A 259 -7.42 6.63 11.46
C TYR A 259 -6.85 6.52 12.88
N ASP A 260 -7.65 6.04 13.83
CA ASP A 260 -7.25 5.90 15.23
C ASP A 260 -6.08 4.93 15.40
N ALA A 261 -6.03 3.87 14.59
CA ALA A 261 -4.94 2.89 14.61
C ALA A 261 -3.60 3.47 14.12
N LEU A 262 -3.63 4.55 13.33
CA LEU A 262 -2.43 5.19 12.80
C LEU A 262 -1.87 6.29 13.71
N ALA A 263 -2.61 6.74 14.72
CA ALA A 263 -2.30 7.94 15.50
C ALA A 263 -0.90 7.93 16.15
N GLY A 264 -0.37 6.75 16.46
CA GLY A 264 0.94 6.58 17.11
C GLY A 264 2.12 6.29 16.17
N TYR A 265 1.93 6.31 14.84
CA TYR A 265 2.96 5.83 13.91
C TYR A 265 3.40 6.91 12.91
N ASN A 266 4.63 6.80 12.43
CA ASN A 266 5.19 7.69 11.41
C ASN A 266 4.73 7.27 10.01
N VAL A 267 3.47 7.55 9.66
CA VAL A 267 2.91 7.24 8.34
C VAL A 267 3.48 8.21 7.31
N ALA A 268 4.31 7.68 6.42
CA ALA A 268 4.94 8.43 5.34
C ALA A 268 4.00 8.61 4.14
N ALA A 269 3.20 7.59 3.81
CA ALA A 269 2.24 7.66 2.72
C ALA A 269 1.12 6.64 2.91
N ILE A 270 -0.04 6.96 2.36
CA ILE A 270 -1.13 6.01 2.08
C ILE A 270 -1.32 5.98 0.57
N LEU A 271 -1.28 4.77 -0.01
CA LEU A 271 -1.38 4.51 -1.44
C LEU A 271 -2.69 3.81 -1.74
N HIS A 272 -3.41 4.25 -2.75
CA HIS A 272 -4.65 3.59 -3.17
C HIS A 272 -4.89 3.68 -4.68
N GLY A 273 -5.88 2.95 -5.14
CA GLY A 273 -6.40 2.98 -6.51
C GLY A 273 -7.89 3.36 -6.55
N HIS A 274 -8.66 2.63 -7.35
CA HIS A 274 -10.11 2.65 -7.43
C HIS A 274 -10.74 3.84 -8.16
N ASP A 275 -10.25 5.05 -7.98
CA ASP A 275 -10.77 6.25 -8.65
C ASP A 275 -10.16 6.52 -10.03
N HIS A 276 -9.14 5.72 -10.41
CA HIS A 276 -8.41 5.75 -11.67
C HIS A 276 -7.67 7.08 -11.95
N HIS A 277 -7.53 7.94 -10.97
CA HIS A 277 -6.83 9.20 -11.10
C HIS A 277 -5.48 9.15 -10.38
N ALA A 278 -4.47 9.78 -10.95
CA ALA A 278 -3.23 10.04 -10.26
C ALA A 278 -3.33 11.38 -9.54
N ALA A 279 -3.30 11.35 -8.21
CA ALA A 279 -3.47 12.54 -7.41
C ALA A 279 -2.74 12.41 -6.06
N HIS A 280 -2.40 13.55 -5.47
CA HIS A 280 -1.96 13.65 -4.07
C HIS A 280 -2.93 14.55 -3.30
N TYR A 281 -3.31 14.13 -2.10
CA TYR A 281 -4.14 14.92 -1.20
C TYR A 281 -3.87 14.58 0.26
N LEU A 282 -4.37 15.40 1.18
CA LEU A 282 -4.27 15.17 2.62
C LEU A 282 -5.56 14.50 3.13
N TRP A 283 -5.41 13.49 3.98
CA TRP A 283 -6.52 12.85 4.67
C TRP A 283 -6.28 12.79 6.19
N PRO A 284 -7.25 13.23 7.02
CA PRO A 284 -8.43 14.02 6.64
C PRO A 284 -8.05 15.33 5.96
N ASN A 285 -8.93 15.80 5.07
CA ASN A 285 -8.74 17.12 4.48
C ASN A 285 -8.85 18.20 5.57
N PRO A 286 -7.81 19.00 5.84
CA PRO A 286 -7.84 20.01 6.90
C PRO A 286 -8.82 21.15 6.63
N GLU A 287 -9.23 21.33 5.37
CA GLU A 287 -10.18 22.35 4.93
C GLU A 287 -11.59 21.78 4.71
N ALA A 288 -11.82 20.50 5.11
CA ALA A 288 -13.10 19.84 4.93
C ALA A 288 -14.23 20.58 5.65
N SER A 289 -15.36 20.67 4.98
CA SER A 289 -16.62 21.10 5.62
C SER A 289 -17.04 20.12 6.71
N ALA A 290 -17.93 20.57 7.61
CA ALA A 290 -18.51 19.68 8.63
C ALA A 290 -19.26 18.50 8.00
N GLU A 291 -19.89 18.71 6.84
CA GLU A 291 -20.57 17.64 6.09
C GLU A 291 -19.56 16.62 5.53
N GLU A 292 -18.48 17.06 4.94
CA GLU A 292 -17.43 16.19 4.45
C GLU A 292 -16.76 15.41 5.60
N THR A 293 -16.45 16.07 6.70
CA THR A 293 -15.91 15.42 7.90
C THR A 293 -16.87 14.33 8.42
N ARG A 294 -18.19 14.63 8.48
CA ARG A 294 -19.19 13.64 8.87
C ARG A 294 -19.28 12.47 7.88
N ARG A 295 -19.17 12.75 6.60
CA ARG A 295 -19.13 11.70 5.57
C ARG A 295 -17.93 10.78 5.75
N GLN A 296 -16.75 11.32 6.11
CA GLN A 296 -15.54 10.56 6.33
C GLN A 296 -15.57 9.73 7.62
N PHE A 297 -16.10 10.28 8.72
CA PHE A 297 -15.94 9.72 10.06
C PHE A 297 -17.27 9.51 10.82
N GLY A 298 -18.42 9.72 10.19
CA GLY A 298 -19.72 9.70 10.84
C GLY A 298 -19.92 10.92 11.75
N ASP A 299 -20.75 10.77 12.77
CA ASP A 299 -21.06 11.84 13.74
C ASP A 299 -19.92 12.09 14.75
N GLN A 300 -18.87 11.30 14.70
CA GLN A 300 -17.71 11.44 15.57
C GLN A 300 -16.65 12.29 14.87
N SER A 301 -16.37 13.46 15.41
CA SER A 301 -15.21 14.25 14.95
C SER A 301 -13.92 13.46 15.09
N PRO A 302 -12.99 13.54 14.14
CA PRO A 302 -11.66 12.96 14.32
C PRO A 302 -11.01 13.56 15.57
N PRO A 303 -10.30 12.76 16.38
CA PRO A 303 -9.47 13.32 17.44
C PRO A 303 -8.40 14.16 16.79
N ALA A 304 -7.93 15.19 17.45
CA ALA A 304 -6.91 16.18 17.10
C ALA A 304 -6.30 16.12 15.66
N PRO A 305 -6.12 17.22 14.96
CA PRO A 305 -5.91 17.27 13.51
C PRO A 305 -4.54 16.72 13.12
N ARG A 306 -4.46 15.43 12.87
CA ARG A 306 -3.34 14.81 12.15
C ARG A 306 -3.80 14.47 10.74
N THR A 307 -3.04 14.91 9.76
CA THR A 307 -3.26 14.57 8.36
C THR A 307 -2.20 13.60 7.87
N PHE A 308 -2.56 12.79 6.89
CA PHE A 308 -1.68 11.86 6.20
C PHE A 308 -1.61 12.24 4.72
N ASP A 309 -0.45 12.11 4.11
CA ASP A 309 -0.30 12.22 2.67
C ASP A 309 -0.88 10.97 2.00
N VAL A 310 -1.82 11.17 1.10
CA VAL A 310 -2.50 10.12 0.35
C VAL A 310 -2.21 10.28 -1.13
N PHE A 311 -1.89 9.17 -1.76
CA PHE A 311 -1.60 9.10 -3.18
C PHE A 311 -2.59 8.15 -3.85
N SER A 312 -3.48 8.71 -4.68
CA SER A 312 -4.20 7.92 -5.65
C SER A 312 -3.28 7.62 -6.81
N CYS A 313 -3.13 6.34 -7.13
CA CYS A 313 -2.06 5.91 -8.01
C CYS A 313 -2.48 5.90 -9.49
N GLY A 314 -3.75 5.57 -9.77
CA GLY A 314 -4.21 5.42 -11.16
C GLY A 314 -3.36 4.41 -11.94
N ASN A 315 -3.48 4.42 -13.24
CA ASN A 315 -2.69 3.56 -14.13
C ASN A 315 -1.34 4.17 -14.55
N LEU A 316 -0.95 5.28 -13.93
CA LEU A 316 0.31 5.98 -14.16
C LEU A 316 1.34 5.60 -13.10
N CYS A 317 2.63 5.79 -13.40
CA CYS A 317 3.70 5.39 -12.50
C CYS A 317 4.09 6.48 -11.53
N TRP A 318 3.88 6.24 -10.23
CA TRP A 318 4.52 6.98 -9.17
C TRP A 318 5.91 6.40 -8.87
N VAL A 319 6.89 7.26 -8.80
CA VAL A 319 8.25 6.95 -8.35
C VAL A 319 8.41 7.50 -6.94
N PHE A 320 8.67 6.63 -6.00
CA PHE A 320 8.95 6.97 -4.61
C PHE A 320 10.42 6.71 -4.30
N ARG A 321 11.04 7.62 -3.57
CA ARG A 321 12.38 7.43 -3.01
C ARG A 321 12.41 7.89 -1.56
N VAL A 322 13.02 7.07 -0.70
CA VAL A 322 13.25 7.40 0.70
C VAL A 322 14.74 7.28 0.96
N THR A 323 15.42 8.42 1.16
CA THR A 323 16.87 8.50 1.39
C THR A 323 17.11 9.13 2.76
N GLY A 324 17.69 8.37 3.69
CA GLY A 324 17.82 8.80 5.07
C GLY A 324 16.43 9.11 5.66
N ASP A 325 16.20 10.39 5.95
CA ASP A 325 14.92 10.92 6.45
C ASP A 325 14.10 11.70 5.40
N GLN A 326 14.57 11.77 4.16
CA GLN A 326 13.88 12.44 3.07
C GLN A 326 12.97 11.45 2.32
N PHE A 327 11.70 11.83 2.16
CA PHE A 327 10.72 11.12 1.34
C PHE A 327 10.38 11.97 0.12
N VAL A 328 10.47 11.37 -1.05
CA VAL A 328 10.13 12.01 -2.33
C VAL A 328 9.13 11.12 -3.07
N ALA A 329 8.08 11.74 -3.58
CA ALA A 329 7.10 11.11 -4.48
C ALA A 329 6.96 11.98 -5.72
N ALA A 330 7.11 11.40 -6.89
CA ALA A 330 6.99 12.09 -8.16
C ALA A 330 6.30 11.19 -9.20
N HIS A 331 5.62 11.82 -10.13
CA HIS A 331 4.90 11.14 -11.19
C HIS A 331 5.70 11.16 -12.49
N TYR A 332 5.69 10.06 -13.22
CA TYR A 332 6.41 9.92 -14.47
C TYR A 332 5.50 9.44 -15.60
N GLY A 333 5.49 10.16 -16.69
CA GLY A 333 4.83 9.74 -17.93
C GLY A 333 3.35 10.13 -18.04
N GLY A 334 2.84 11.02 -17.17
CA GLY A 334 1.42 11.44 -17.19
C GLY A 334 1.05 12.28 -18.41
N HIS A 335 1.94 13.14 -18.84
CA HIS A 335 1.74 14.05 -19.99
C HIS A 335 2.71 13.80 -21.14
N GLY A 336 3.27 12.59 -21.25
CA GLY A 336 4.24 12.21 -22.27
C GLY A 336 5.41 11.44 -21.69
N ALA A 337 6.55 11.40 -22.40
CA ALA A 337 7.76 10.81 -21.86
C ALA A 337 8.50 11.85 -21.00
N GLY A 338 8.56 11.64 -19.68
CA GLY A 338 9.30 12.52 -18.80
C GLY A 338 8.67 12.67 -17.42
N TRP A 339 9.30 13.49 -16.60
CA TRP A 339 8.80 13.83 -15.26
C TRP A 339 7.66 14.83 -15.37
N ASP A 340 6.58 14.56 -14.65
CA ASP A 340 5.53 15.55 -14.47
C ASP A 340 6.00 16.62 -13.48
N THR A 341 5.61 17.85 -13.72
CA THR A 341 5.98 18.98 -12.85
C THR A 341 5.17 19.00 -11.56
N GLU A 342 4.00 18.39 -11.58
CA GLU A 342 3.09 18.26 -10.42
C GLU A 342 2.24 16.99 -10.56
N PRO A 343 1.87 16.34 -9.44
CA PRO A 343 2.35 16.64 -8.10
C PRO A 343 3.74 16.05 -7.82
N VAL A 344 4.58 16.83 -7.16
CA VAL A 344 5.85 16.39 -6.61
C VAL A 344 5.86 16.68 -5.12
N ILE A 345 6.06 15.67 -4.30
CA ILE A 345 6.08 15.78 -2.84
C ILE A 345 7.48 15.50 -2.33
N VAL A 346 8.02 16.45 -1.58
CA VAL A 346 9.28 16.30 -0.85
C VAL A 346 9.02 16.65 0.61
N LYS A 347 9.28 15.70 1.51
CA LYS A 347 9.06 15.87 2.94
C LYS A 347 10.05 15.09 3.78
N SER A 348 10.20 15.49 5.05
CA SER A 348 10.94 14.70 6.03
C SER A 348 10.07 13.58 6.61
N VAL A 349 10.67 12.38 6.73
CA VAL A 349 10.12 11.23 7.45
C VAL A 349 11.01 10.86 8.63
N THR A 350 11.63 11.87 9.23
CA THR A 350 12.46 11.71 10.43
C THR A 350 11.70 10.89 11.48
N SER A 351 12.36 9.90 12.04
CA SER A 351 11.82 9.12 13.14
C SER A 351 11.52 10.05 14.31
N ARG A 352 10.24 10.35 14.54
CA ARG A 352 9.83 11.07 15.73
C ARG A 352 9.81 10.08 16.88
N ASN A 353 10.62 10.31 17.91
CA ASN A 353 10.46 9.61 19.17
C ASN A 353 9.05 9.91 19.71
N LEU A 354 8.14 8.98 19.52
CA LEU A 354 6.74 9.10 19.97
C LEU A 354 6.59 8.87 21.49
N SER A 355 7.70 8.80 22.23
CA SER A 355 7.73 8.65 23.68
C SER A 355 7.41 9.93 24.45
N GLY A 356 7.19 11.06 23.78
CA GLY A 356 6.74 12.30 24.42
C GLY A 356 5.24 12.26 24.69
N LYS A 357 4.84 11.66 25.78
CA LYS A 357 3.64 12.10 26.49
C LYS A 357 3.98 13.42 27.15
N GLU A 358 3.56 14.53 26.57
CA GLU A 358 3.22 15.73 27.31
C GLU A 358 1.70 15.77 27.53
#